data_f53676795c784025ff9384489e83a079
#
_entry.id   f53676795c784025ff9384489e83a079
#
_cell.length_a   1.000
_cell.length_b   1.000
_cell.length_c   1.000
_cell.angle_alpha   90.00
_cell.angle_beta   90.00
_cell.angle_gamma   90.00
#
_symmetry.space_group_name_H-M   'P 1'
#
loop_
_entity.id
_entity.type
_entity.pdbx_description
1 polymer ?
#
loop_
_entity_poly.entity_id
_entity_poly.type
_entity_poly.pdbx_seq_one_letter_code
_entity_poly.pdbx_strand_id
1 'polypeptide(L)'
;MLKVKEAVIVEGKYDKIKLSNLLDALIIETNGFSVYKDKKKLAFIKKLANERGLIVITDSDHSGFQIRNYLSSVIPKDKIKHIYLSLIHISEPTRHAQI
;
A
#
# COMPACT_ATOMS: atom_id res chain seq x y z
N MET A 1 18.39 -2.76 -3.19
CA MET A 1 16.97 -2.60 -2.93
C MET A 1 16.21 -3.88 -3.16
N LEU A 2 15.19 -4.12 -2.38
CA LEU A 2 14.32 -5.27 -2.56
C LEU A 2 13.39 -5.04 -3.76
N LYS A 3 13.41 -5.95 -4.72
CA LYS A 3 12.48 -5.88 -5.84
C LYS A 3 11.13 -6.47 -5.47
N VAL A 4 10.08 -5.74 -5.77
CA VAL A 4 8.71 -6.16 -5.50
C VAL A 4 7.92 -6.09 -6.80
N LYS A 5 7.40 -7.22 -7.23
CA LYS A 5 6.64 -7.32 -8.49
C LYS A 5 5.30 -6.59 -8.40
N GLU A 6 4.63 -6.71 -7.27
CA GLU A 6 3.33 -6.10 -7.05
C GLU A 6 3.43 -4.57 -7.03
N ALA A 7 2.36 -3.90 -7.45
CA ALA A 7 2.24 -2.47 -7.25
C ALA A 7 1.93 -2.20 -5.79
N VAL A 8 2.56 -1.19 -5.23
CA VAL A 8 2.42 -0.85 -3.81
C VAL A 8 1.54 0.39 -3.66
N ILE A 9 0.52 0.29 -2.84
CA ILE A 9 -0.40 1.39 -2.56
C ILE A 9 -0.12 1.94 -1.18
N VAL A 10 0.10 3.24 -1.08
CA VAL A 10 0.31 3.93 0.20
C VAL A 10 -0.63 5.12 0.30
N GLU A 11 -0.83 5.64 1.52
CA GLU A 11 -1.75 6.75 1.72
C GLU A 11 -1.17 8.09 1.27
N GLY A 12 0.06 8.38 1.63
CA GLY A 12 0.61 9.71 1.50
C GLY A 12 1.97 9.76 0.87
N LYS A 13 2.37 10.98 0.58
CA LYS A 13 3.62 11.30 -0.08
C LYS A 13 4.85 10.85 0.72
N TYR A 14 4.81 11.00 2.05
CA TYR A 14 5.95 10.64 2.88
C TYR A 14 6.17 9.14 2.92
N ASP A 15 5.10 8.37 2.94
CA ASP A 15 5.18 6.92 2.88
C ASP A 15 5.79 6.48 1.55
N LYS A 16 5.39 7.13 0.46
CA LYS A 16 5.92 6.84 -0.86
C LYS A 16 7.42 7.11 -0.92
N ILE A 17 7.87 8.25 -0.41
CA ILE A 17 9.29 8.61 -0.40
C ILE A 17 10.08 7.60 0.42
N LYS A 18 9.59 7.28 1.60
CA LYS A 18 10.27 6.36 2.52
C LYS A 18 10.42 4.97 1.90
N LEU A 19 9.35 4.45 1.35
CA LEU A 19 9.38 3.12 0.74
C LEU A 19 10.15 3.08 -0.56
N SER A 20 10.18 4.18 -1.33
CA SER A 20 10.97 4.26 -2.55
C SER A 20 12.46 4.11 -2.29
N ASN A 21 12.93 4.43 -1.09
CA ASN A 21 14.32 4.24 -0.72
C ASN A 21 14.64 2.79 -0.33
N LEU A 22 13.62 1.99 -0.07
CA LEU A 22 13.78 0.61 0.40
C LEU A 22 13.40 -0.41 -0.66
N LEU A 23 12.47 -0.07 -1.53
CA LEU A 23 11.88 -1.01 -2.48
C LEU A 23 12.08 -0.54 -3.91
N ASP A 24 12.41 -1.48 -4.78
CA ASP A 24 12.33 -1.28 -6.22
C ASP A 24 10.96 -1.79 -6.67
N ALA A 25 9.99 -0.89 -6.66
CA ALA A 25 8.59 -1.23 -6.94
C ALA A 25 7.86 -0.01 -7.48
N LEU A 26 6.74 -0.24 -8.13
CA LEU A 26 5.82 0.83 -8.52
C LEU A 26 4.99 1.21 -7.30
N ILE A 27 5.19 2.41 -6.78
CA ILE A 27 4.52 2.87 -5.57
C ILE A 27 3.55 3.99 -5.93
N ILE A 28 2.29 3.82 -5.55
CA ILE A 28 1.20 4.74 -5.86
C ILE A 28 0.64 5.29 -4.56
N GLU A 29 0.56 6.61 -4.43
CA GLU A 29 -0.09 7.23 -3.29
C GLU A 29 -1.53 7.54 -3.61
N THR A 30 -2.41 7.34 -2.64
CA THR A 30 -3.84 7.57 -2.82
C THR A 30 -4.26 9.00 -2.54
N ASN A 31 -3.43 9.78 -1.88
CA ASN A 31 -3.75 11.16 -1.47
C ASN A 31 -5.05 11.20 -0.65
N GLY A 32 -5.13 10.33 0.34
CA GLY A 32 -6.32 10.26 1.17
C GLY A 32 -7.52 9.79 0.39
N PHE A 33 -8.54 10.64 0.29
CA PHE A 33 -9.81 10.25 -0.31
C PHE A 33 -9.88 10.44 -1.82
N SER A 34 -8.82 10.89 -2.47
CA SER A 34 -8.87 11.12 -3.92
C SER A 34 -9.19 9.86 -4.71
N VAL A 35 -8.80 8.70 -4.21
CA VAL A 35 -9.04 7.42 -4.88
C VAL A 35 -10.53 7.11 -5.01
N TYR A 36 -11.37 7.62 -4.12
CA TYR A 36 -12.81 7.40 -4.17
C TYR A 36 -13.48 8.20 -5.29
N LYS A 37 -12.88 9.29 -5.70
CA LYS A 37 -13.44 10.20 -6.69
C LYS A 37 -12.77 10.08 -8.05
N ASP A 38 -11.55 9.61 -8.09
CA ASP A 38 -10.77 9.55 -9.32
C ASP A 38 -10.94 8.19 -10.00
N LYS A 39 -11.89 8.13 -10.90
CA LYS A 39 -12.21 6.89 -11.62
C LYS A 39 -11.06 6.42 -12.49
N LYS A 40 -10.28 7.32 -13.04
CA LYS A 40 -9.13 6.95 -13.87
C LYS A 40 -8.04 6.30 -13.02
N LYS A 41 -7.79 6.85 -11.85
CA LYS A 41 -6.81 6.30 -10.93
C LYS A 41 -7.24 4.92 -10.44
N LEU A 42 -8.52 4.76 -10.14
CA LEU A 42 -9.05 3.46 -9.72
C LEU A 42 -8.92 2.43 -10.84
N ALA A 43 -9.23 2.80 -12.07
CA ALA A 43 -9.10 1.90 -13.23
C ALA A 43 -7.65 1.47 -13.40
N PHE A 44 -6.70 2.37 -13.23
CA PHE A 44 -5.28 2.08 -13.29
C PHE A 44 -4.86 1.10 -12.20
N ILE A 45 -5.33 1.32 -10.98
CA ILE A 45 -5.05 0.42 -9.85
C ILE A 45 -5.62 -0.98 -10.11
N LYS A 46 -6.84 -1.06 -10.62
CA LYS A 46 -7.44 -2.35 -10.96
C LYS A 46 -6.65 -3.08 -12.04
N LYS A 47 -6.18 -2.36 -13.03
CA LYS A 47 -5.36 -2.94 -14.10
C LYS A 47 -4.07 -3.53 -13.53
N LEU A 48 -3.40 -2.76 -12.66
CA LEU A 48 -2.18 -3.24 -12.02
C LEU A 48 -2.43 -4.46 -11.14
N ALA A 49 -3.56 -4.48 -10.44
CA ALA A 49 -3.93 -5.64 -9.63
C ALA A 49 -4.03 -6.91 -10.48
N ASN A 50 -4.64 -6.81 -11.65
CA ASN A 50 -4.77 -7.95 -12.55
C ASN A 50 -3.43 -8.36 -13.17
N GLU A 51 -2.57 -7.40 -13.47
CA GLU A 51 -1.31 -7.68 -14.15
C GLU A 51 -0.23 -8.18 -13.21
N ARG A 52 -0.16 -7.65 -12.00
CA ARG A 52 0.95 -7.95 -11.09
C ARG A 52 0.56 -8.07 -9.63
N GLY A 53 -0.70 -7.87 -9.28
CA GLY A 53 -1.13 -7.86 -7.90
C GLY A 53 -0.88 -6.53 -7.21
N LEU A 54 -1.51 -6.34 -6.06
CA LEU A 54 -1.34 -5.14 -5.25
C LEU A 54 -0.88 -5.52 -3.84
N ILE A 55 -0.09 -4.62 -3.25
CA ILE A 55 0.22 -4.64 -1.83
C ILE A 55 -0.20 -3.29 -1.26
N VAL A 56 -1.08 -3.30 -0.28
CA VAL A 56 -1.52 -2.07 0.39
C VAL A 56 -0.75 -1.93 1.69
N ILE A 57 -0.02 -0.84 1.82
CA ILE A 57 0.79 -0.56 3.01
C ILE A 57 0.30 0.73 3.63
N THR A 58 -0.35 0.65 4.78
CA THR A 58 -0.86 1.81 5.52
C THR A 58 -0.69 1.58 7.01
N ASP A 59 -0.84 2.66 7.78
CA ASP A 59 -0.93 2.54 9.23
C ASP A 59 -2.24 1.87 9.64
N SER A 60 -2.28 1.34 10.86
CA SER A 60 -3.48 0.72 11.43
C SER A 60 -4.39 1.79 12.01
N ASP A 61 -4.76 2.79 11.22
CA ASP A 61 -5.66 3.86 11.65
C ASP A 61 -6.95 3.82 10.85
N HIS A 62 -7.86 4.72 11.19
CA HIS A 62 -9.18 4.74 10.57
C HIS A 62 -9.13 4.97 9.06
N SER A 63 -8.33 5.93 8.60
CA SER A 63 -8.24 6.23 7.18
C SER A 63 -7.58 5.08 6.41
N GLY A 64 -6.59 4.42 7.00
CA GLY A 64 -5.97 3.25 6.40
C GLY A 64 -6.96 2.11 6.23
N PHE A 65 -7.80 1.86 7.23
CA PHE A 65 -8.85 0.83 7.13
C PHE A 65 -9.89 1.18 6.08
N GLN A 66 -10.25 2.45 5.95
CA GLN A 66 -11.20 2.87 4.91
C GLN A 66 -10.65 2.60 3.51
N ILE A 67 -9.40 2.93 3.27
CA ILE A 67 -8.74 2.68 1.98
C ILE A 67 -8.70 1.18 1.70
N ARG A 68 -8.32 0.37 2.69
CA ARG A 68 -8.24 -1.08 2.55
C ARG A 68 -9.61 -1.68 2.23
N ASN A 69 -10.64 -1.25 2.96
CA ASN A 69 -12.00 -1.75 2.73
C ASN A 69 -12.51 -1.39 1.35
N TYR A 70 -12.25 -0.15 0.91
CA TYR A 70 -12.66 0.28 -0.41
C TYR A 70 -11.99 -0.55 -1.50
N LEU A 71 -10.67 -0.67 -1.46
CA LEU A 71 -9.93 -1.42 -2.47
C LEU A 71 -10.31 -2.91 -2.45
N SER A 72 -10.54 -3.46 -1.27
CA SER A 72 -10.94 -4.86 -1.14
C SER A 72 -12.34 -5.11 -1.70
N SER A 73 -13.19 -4.08 -1.75
CA SER A 73 -14.53 -4.21 -2.32
C SER A 73 -14.53 -4.22 -3.85
N VAL A 74 -13.49 -3.69 -4.48
CA VAL A 74 -13.44 -3.56 -5.94
C VAL A 74 -12.35 -4.42 -6.60
N ILE A 75 -11.47 -5.01 -5.82
CA ILE A 75 -10.36 -5.83 -6.32
C ILE A 75 -10.50 -7.24 -5.76
N PRO A 76 -10.35 -8.29 -6.60
CA PRO A 76 -10.42 -9.66 -6.12
C PRO A 76 -9.43 -9.94 -4.99
N LYS A 77 -9.87 -10.72 -4.03
CA LYS A 77 -9.10 -11.02 -2.82
C LYS A 77 -7.73 -11.64 -3.11
N ASP A 78 -7.63 -12.44 -4.13
CA ASP A 78 -6.38 -13.10 -4.50
C ASP A 78 -5.41 -12.15 -5.22
N LYS A 79 -5.84 -10.93 -5.53
CA LYS A 79 -5.01 -9.93 -6.21
C LYS A 79 -4.51 -8.83 -5.27
N ILE A 80 -4.87 -8.86 -4.01
CA ILE A 80 -4.54 -7.81 -3.07
C ILE A 80 -3.96 -8.39 -1.78
N LYS A 81 -2.87 -7.80 -1.30
CA LYS A 81 -2.23 -8.16 -0.03
C LYS A 81 -2.18 -6.94 0.86
N HIS A 82 -2.26 -7.16 2.16
CA HIS A 82 -2.27 -6.07 3.13
C HIS A 82 -1.07 -6.18 4.06
N ILE A 83 -0.33 -5.07 4.19
CA ILE A 83 0.78 -4.95 5.12
C ILE A 83 0.56 -3.69 5.94
N TYR A 84 0.82 -3.77 7.24
CA TYR A 84 0.68 -2.64 8.15
C TYR A 84 2.06 -2.06 8.48
N LEU A 85 2.18 -0.74 8.44
CA LEU A 85 3.45 -0.07 8.69
C LEU A 85 4.02 -0.38 10.07
N SER A 86 3.17 -0.60 11.05
CA SER A 86 3.61 -0.98 12.38
C SER A 86 4.43 -2.28 12.37
N LEU A 87 4.13 -3.19 11.46
CA LEU A 87 4.89 -4.44 11.33
C LEU A 87 6.27 -4.20 10.71
N ILE A 88 6.36 -3.23 9.82
CA ILE A 88 7.64 -2.86 9.23
C ILE A 88 8.57 -2.27 10.29
N HIS A 89 8.03 -1.48 11.21
CA HIS A 89 8.80 -0.87 12.28
C HIS A 89 9.38 -1.90 13.24
N ILE A 90 8.74 -3.04 13.41
CA ILE A 90 9.22 -4.09 14.28
C ILE A 90 10.60 -4.59 13.84
N SER A 91 10.93 -4.46 12.58
CA SER A 91 12.22 -4.92 12.07
C SER A 91 13.38 -4.04 12.49
N GLU A 92 13.14 -2.90 13.10
CA GLU A 92 14.20 -2.01 13.56
C GLU A 92 14.91 -2.61 14.76
N PRO A 93 16.25 -2.67 14.73
CA PRO A 93 16.99 -3.39 15.77
C PRO A 93 16.94 -2.75 17.14
N THR A 94 16.61 -1.51 17.26
CA THR A 94 16.60 -0.80 18.53
C THR A 94 15.37 -1.04 19.36
N ARG A 95 14.50 -1.72 18.87
CA ARG A 95 13.32 -1.81 19.61
C ARG A 95 13.20 -3.02 20.38
N HIS A 96 13.12 -2.87 20.72
CA HIS A 96 12.58 -3.62 20.98
C HIS A 96 12.34 -4.61 20.80
N ALA A 97 13.17 -4.38 20.58
CA ALA A 97 12.93 -5.31 20.37
C ALA A 97 12.05 -6.05 21.04
N GLN A 98 11.69 -5.79 21.20
CA GLN A 98 10.91 -6.19 21.55
C GLN A 98 10.17 -6.80 21.23
N ILE A 99 10.40 -6.95 21.00
CA ILE A 99 9.82 -7.51 20.71
C ILE A 99 9.50 -8.25 20.83
#